data_faaeaee730e9e77846e1b6b812ea18cb
#
_entry.id   faaeaee730e9e77846e1b6b812ea18cb
#
_cell.length_a   1.000
_cell.length_b   1.000
_cell.length_c   1.000
_cell.angle_alpha   90.00
_cell.angle_beta   90.00
_cell.angle_gamma   90.00
#
_symmetry.space_group_name_H-M   'P 1'
#
loop_
_entity.id
_entity.type
_entity.pdbx_description
1 polymer ?
#
loop_
_entity_poly.entity_id
_entity_poly.type
_entity_poly.pdbx_seq_one_letter_code
_entity_poly.pdbx_strand_id
1 'polypeptide(L)'
;MPHASRTPAEAVEHYRGRVVRLLSCVTSAHTTVSGYHASDLPHRLSLADGDPVRLRGEPRLTLDATEQYRVYEDADGWHVEIVGYLYAIGYEGRELVAYHWHPHGESPITRPHMHVGAGIRVGDRWLGKVHLPTGAVSLDRIVALAITDLGAEPLRDDWERLIGEVAVP
;
A
#
# COMPACT_ATOMS: atom_id res chain seq x y z
N MET A 1 -0.40 -11.85 -19.36
CA MET A 1 -1.86 -11.70 -19.20
C MET A 1 -2.19 -12.12 -17.79
N PRO A 2 -2.79 -11.25 -16.92
CA PRO A 2 -3.31 -11.72 -15.67
C PRO A 2 -4.38 -12.76 -15.96
N HIS A 3 -4.25 -13.95 -15.35
CA HIS A 3 -5.27 -14.98 -15.49
C HIS A 3 -6.55 -14.50 -14.81
N ALA A 4 -7.60 -14.37 -15.58
CA ALA A 4 -8.93 -14.11 -15.06
C ALA A 4 -9.34 -15.20 -14.06
N SER A 5 -9.80 -14.79 -12.90
CA SER A 5 -10.26 -15.72 -11.89
C SER A 5 -11.69 -16.18 -12.18
N ARG A 6 -12.00 -17.43 -11.83
CA ARG A 6 -13.33 -18.02 -12.08
C ARG A 6 -14.33 -17.64 -11.00
N THR A 7 -13.85 -17.22 -9.85
CA THR A 7 -14.68 -16.85 -8.70
C THR A 7 -14.14 -15.61 -8.00
N PRO A 8 -14.97 -14.86 -7.26
CA PRO A 8 -14.52 -13.75 -6.42
C PRO A 8 -13.40 -14.17 -5.45
N ALA A 9 -13.54 -15.35 -4.85
CA ALA A 9 -12.56 -15.88 -3.88
C ALA A 9 -11.19 -16.11 -4.53
N GLU A 10 -11.14 -16.68 -5.74
CA GLU A 10 -9.89 -16.84 -6.49
C GLU A 10 -9.26 -15.49 -6.83
N ALA A 11 -10.06 -14.50 -7.23
CA ALA A 11 -9.54 -13.16 -7.53
C ALA A 11 -8.89 -12.52 -6.30
N VAL A 12 -9.54 -12.62 -5.13
CA VAL A 12 -9.00 -12.11 -3.88
C VAL A 12 -7.74 -12.85 -3.44
N GLU A 13 -7.70 -14.18 -3.56
CA GLU A 13 -6.49 -14.96 -3.21
C GLU A 13 -5.32 -14.66 -4.15
N HIS A 14 -5.55 -14.48 -5.44
CA HIS A 14 -4.51 -14.03 -6.38
C HIS A 14 -3.97 -12.64 -6.02
N TYR A 15 -4.87 -11.70 -5.75
CA TYR A 15 -4.49 -10.35 -5.33
C TYR A 15 -3.70 -10.38 -4.02
N ARG A 16 -4.22 -11.05 -2.99
CA ARG A 16 -3.56 -11.20 -1.70
C ARG A 16 -2.19 -11.85 -1.84
N GLY A 17 -2.08 -12.91 -2.64
CA GLY A 17 -0.82 -13.60 -2.92
C GLY A 17 0.24 -12.66 -3.53
N ARG A 18 -0.16 -11.76 -4.44
CA ARG A 18 0.73 -10.73 -5.00
C ARG A 18 1.19 -9.75 -3.94
N VAL A 19 0.27 -9.23 -3.12
CA VAL A 19 0.60 -8.29 -2.02
C VAL A 19 1.54 -8.94 -0.99
N VAL A 20 1.25 -10.15 -0.54
CA VAL A 20 2.11 -10.89 0.40
C VAL A 20 3.51 -11.11 -0.18
N ARG A 21 3.59 -11.50 -1.44
CA ARG A 21 4.86 -11.71 -2.14
C ARG A 21 5.67 -10.42 -2.23
N LEU A 22 5.03 -9.29 -2.52
CA LEU A 22 5.65 -7.98 -2.54
C LEU A 22 6.13 -7.56 -1.15
N LEU A 23 5.27 -7.63 -0.15
CA LEU A 23 5.60 -7.27 1.22
C LEU A 23 6.70 -8.15 1.80
N SER A 24 6.86 -9.40 1.34
CA SER A 24 7.96 -10.28 1.76
C SER A 24 9.35 -9.75 1.42
N CYS A 25 9.45 -8.72 0.58
CA CYS A 25 10.72 -8.01 0.33
C CYS A 25 11.19 -7.22 1.56
N VAL A 26 10.29 -6.78 2.44
CA VAL A 26 10.63 -5.88 3.56
C VAL A 26 10.12 -6.36 4.92
N THR A 27 9.16 -7.29 4.96
CA THR A 27 8.58 -7.79 6.22
C THR A 27 8.06 -9.22 6.08
N SER A 28 8.03 -9.95 7.20
CA SER A 28 7.35 -11.24 7.34
C SER A 28 6.01 -11.13 8.07
N ALA A 29 5.54 -9.91 8.36
CA ALA A 29 4.27 -9.71 9.02
C ALA A 29 3.10 -10.22 8.16
N HIS A 30 2.06 -10.68 8.84
CA HIS A 30 0.87 -11.20 8.17
C HIS A 30 0.04 -10.09 7.51
N THR A 31 -0.80 -10.48 6.58
CA THR A 31 -1.82 -9.63 6.00
C THR A 31 -3.21 -10.18 6.33
N THR A 32 -4.14 -9.29 6.61
CA THR A 32 -5.55 -9.61 6.82
C THR A 32 -6.41 -9.04 5.71
N VAL A 33 -7.46 -9.76 5.36
CA VAL A 33 -8.50 -9.27 4.45
C VAL A 33 -9.82 -9.25 5.22
N SER A 34 -10.65 -8.24 4.96
CA SER A 34 -12.00 -8.20 5.49
C SER A 34 -12.81 -9.40 4.97
N GLY A 35 -13.72 -9.90 5.78
CA GLY A 35 -14.46 -11.14 5.61
C GLY A 35 -15.12 -11.39 4.26
N TYR A 36 -16.44 -11.72 4.26
CA TYR A 36 -17.16 -12.10 3.04
C TYR A 36 -17.07 -11.05 1.91
N HIS A 37 -16.65 -11.48 0.72
CA HIS A 37 -16.43 -10.63 -0.45
C HIS A 37 -17.71 -10.54 -1.29
N ALA A 38 -18.58 -9.61 -0.93
CA ALA A 38 -19.70 -9.24 -1.81
C ALA A 38 -19.15 -8.39 -2.97
N SER A 39 -19.66 -8.62 -4.18
CA SER A 39 -19.36 -7.78 -5.33
C SER A 39 -19.83 -6.34 -5.07
N ASP A 40 -19.10 -5.40 -5.64
CA ASP A 40 -19.37 -3.95 -5.61
C ASP A 40 -19.29 -3.28 -4.23
N LEU A 41 -19.01 -4.00 -3.18
CA LEU A 41 -18.73 -3.43 -1.87
C LEU A 41 -17.21 -3.26 -1.67
N PRO A 42 -16.78 -2.17 -0.99
CA PRO A 42 -15.39 -2.01 -0.64
C PRO A 42 -14.97 -3.00 0.45
N HIS A 43 -13.86 -3.66 0.23
CA HIS A 43 -13.19 -4.55 1.15
C HIS A 43 -11.84 -3.95 1.54
N ARG A 44 -11.19 -4.53 2.56
CA ARG A 44 -9.90 -4.07 3.06
C ARG A 44 -8.90 -5.20 3.09
N LEU A 45 -7.68 -4.90 2.66
CA LEU A 45 -6.47 -5.66 2.97
C LEU A 45 -5.58 -4.77 3.85
N SER A 46 -5.09 -5.29 4.98
CA SER A 46 -4.20 -4.56 5.88
C SER A 46 -2.96 -5.39 6.21
N LEU A 47 -1.81 -4.73 6.30
CA LEU A 47 -0.61 -5.29 6.89
C LEU A 47 -0.76 -5.26 8.42
N ALA A 48 -0.45 -6.38 9.10
CA ALA A 48 -0.46 -6.51 10.56
C ALA A 48 -1.71 -5.88 11.23
N ASP A 49 -2.89 -6.14 10.67
CA ASP A 49 -4.18 -5.60 11.14
C ASP A 49 -4.30 -4.06 11.15
N GLY A 50 -3.38 -3.37 10.47
CA GLY A 50 -3.29 -1.91 10.42
C GLY A 50 -2.30 -1.32 11.43
N ASP A 51 -1.53 -2.16 12.13
CA ASP A 51 -0.44 -1.70 13.00
C ASP A 51 0.86 -1.49 12.20
N PRO A 52 1.62 -0.41 12.45
CA PRO A 52 2.88 -0.17 11.78
C PRO A 52 3.91 -1.27 12.08
N VAL A 53 4.48 -1.85 11.03
CA VAL A 53 5.48 -2.92 11.12
C VAL A 53 6.88 -2.34 11.01
N ARG A 54 7.79 -2.77 11.91
CA ARG A 54 9.19 -2.38 11.84
C ARG A 54 9.88 -3.08 10.66
N LEU A 55 10.60 -2.29 9.86
CA LEU A 55 11.46 -2.77 8.79
C LEU A 55 12.88 -3.01 9.32
N ARG A 56 13.64 -3.87 8.63
CA ARG A 56 15.06 -4.10 8.91
C ARG A 56 15.91 -2.96 8.31
N GLY A 57 17.06 -2.69 8.91
CA GLY A 57 18.00 -1.67 8.46
C GLY A 57 18.06 -0.44 9.36
N GLU A 58 18.92 0.50 8.97
CA GLU A 58 19.06 1.81 9.60
C GLU A 58 18.87 2.90 8.54
N PRO A 59 18.00 3.89 8.78
CA PRO A 59 17.24 4.14 10.02
C PRO A 59 16.14 3.10 10.27
N ARG A 60 15.71 2.95 11.52
CA ARG A 60 14.65 2.00 11.93
C ARG A 60 13.28 2.48 11.48
N LEU A 61 12.96 2.20 10.24
CA LEU A 61 11.69 2.58 9.65
C LEU A 61 10.54 1.68 10.11
N THR A 62 9.33 2.21 9.99
CA THR A 62 8.08 1.45 10.08
C THR A 62 7.28 1.61 8.81
N LEU A 63 6.51 0.58 8.45
CA LEU A 63 5.57 0.58 7.33
C LEU A 63 4.17 0.26 7.85
N ASP A 64 3.20 1.11 7.52
CA ASP A 64 1.78 0.82 7.57
C ASP A 64 1.25 0.77 6.14
N ALA A 65 0.49 -0.27 5.81
CA ALA A 65 -0.07 -0.45 4.48
C ALA A 65 -1.48 -1.03 4.57
N THR A 66 -2.42 -0.27 4.03
CA THR A 66 -3.81 -0.68 3.91
C THR A 66 -4.32 -0.34 2.52
N GLU A 67 -4.97 -1.29 1.87
CA GLU A 67 -5.64 -1.10 0.59
C GLU A 67 -7.14 -1.34 0.74
N GLN A 68 -7.94 -0.50 0.13
CA GLN A 68 -9.35 -0.73 -0.11
C GLN A 68 -9.53 -1.22 -1.54
N TYR A 69 -10.27 -2.30 -1.70
CA TYR A 69 -10.49 -2.90 -3.00
C TYR A 69 -11.96 -3.31 -3.16
N ARG A 70 -12.38 -3.44 -4.40
CA ARG A 70 -13.65 -4.08 -4.76
C ARG A 70 -13.38 -5.28 -5.65
N VAL A 71 -14.32 -6.22 -5.63
CA VAL A 71 -14.31 -7.38 -6.52
C VAL A 71 -15.42 -7.17 -7.56
N TYR A 72 -15.12 -7.35 -8.81
CA TYR A 72 -16.07 -7.20 -9.91
C TYR A 72 -15.87 -8.28 -10.97
N GLU A 73 -16.90 -8.52 -11.76
CA GLU A 73 -16.86 -9.45 -12.88
C GLU A 73 -17.00 -8.70 -14.20
N ASP A 74 -16.22 -9.10 -15.18
CA ASP A 74 -16.34 -8.65 -16.57
C ASP A 74 -16.32 -9.84 -17.53
N ALA A 75 -16.19 -9.57 -18.84
CA ALA A 75 -16.19 -10.62 -19.87
C ALA A 75 -15.05 -11.63 -19.73
N ASP A 76 -13.95 -11.25 -19.07
CA ASP A 76 -12.77 -12.08 -18.88
C ASP A 76 -12.79 -12.84 -17.54
N GLY A 77 -13.71 -12.50 -16.61
CA GLY A 77 -13.92 -13.14 -15.32
C GLY A 77 -13.85 -12.20 -14.13
N TRP A 78 -13.46 -12.74 -12.95
CA TRP A 78 -13.42 -11.99 -11.69
C TRP A 78 -12.09 -11.28 -11.48
N HIS A 79 -12.17 -10.02 -11.06
CA HIS A 79 -11.03 -9.12 -10.87
C HIS A 79 -11.10 -8.39 -9.52
N VAL A 80 -9.93 -7.92 -9.06
CA VAL A 80 -9.81 -6.99 -7.93
C VAL A 80 -9.34 -5.66 -8.47
N GLU A 81 -10.02 -4.59 -8.07
CA GLU A 81 -9.64 -3.20 -8.33
C GLU A 81 -9.36 -2.48 -7.02
N ILE A 82 -8.22 -1.81 -6.93
CA ILE A 82 -7.91 -0.93 -5.80
C ILE A 82 -8.72 0.35 -5.93
N VAL A 83 -9.51 0.66 -4.91
CA VAL A 83 -10.39 1.83 -4.86
C VAL A 83 -10.00 2.83 -3.79
N GLY A 84 -8.92 2.57 -3.05
CA GLY A 84 -8.37 3.46 -2.05
C GLY A 84 -7.17 2.84 -1.36
N TYR A 85 -6.35 3.64 -0.73
CA TYR A 85 -5.20 3.15 0.03
C TYR A 85 -4.72 4.15 1.08
N LEU A 86 -3.99 3.61 2.05
CA LEU A 86 -3.13 4.32 2.97
C LEU A 86 -1.79 3.57 3.02
N TYR A 87 -0.70 4.27 2.69
CA TYR A 87 0.66 3.77 2.87
C TYR A 87 1.46 4.81 3.64
N ALA A 88 1.97 4.45 4.81
CA ALA A 88 2.74 5.36 5.62
C ALA A 88 4.11 4.74 5.98
N ILE A 89 5.16 5.52 5.80
CA ILE A 89 6.50 5.21 6.29
C ILE A 89 6.78 6.12 7.47
N GLY A 90 7.15 5.52 8.58
CA GLY A 90 7.45 6.21 9.84
C GLY A 90 8.88 5.97 10.32
N TYR A 91 9.32 6.84 11.23
CA TYR A 91 10.58 6.75 11.94
C TYR A 91 10.41 7.28 13.36
N GLU A 92 10.91 6.55 14.37
CA GLU A 92 10.82 6.92 15.79
C GLU A 92 9.40 7.28 16.26
N GLY A 93 8.40 6.51 15.82
CA GLY A 93 6.99 6.74 16.17
C GLY A 93 6.35 7.97 15.51
N ARG A 94 7.00 8.54 14.51
CA ARG A 94 6.49 9.67 13.72
C ARG A 94 6.33 9.27 12.27
N GLU A 95 5.29 9.75 11.63
CA GLU A 95 5.12 9.63 10.18
C GLU A 95 6.17 10.49 9.47
N LEU A 96 6.91 9.89 8.54
CA LEU A 96 7.82 10.60 7.61
C LEU A 96 7.06 11.03 6.38
N VAL A 97 6.34 10.09 5.78
CA VAL A 97 5.55 10.30 4.58
C VAL A 97 4.36 9.36 4.60
N ALA A 98 3.21 9.84 4.17
CA ALA A 98 2.04 9.00 3.96
C ALA A 98 1.38 9.33 2.62
N TYR A 99 1.01 8.30 1.89
CA TYR A 99 0.26 8.36 0.64
C TYR A 99 -1.16 7.91 0.89
N HIS A 100 -2.11 8.76 0.52
CA HIS A 100 -3.53 8.57 0.78
C HIS A 100 -4.34 8.65 -0.51
N TRP A 101 -5.33 7.79 -0.60
CA TRP A 101 -6.41 7.90 -1.56
C TRP A 101 -7.70 7.42 -0.91
N HIS A 102 -8.63 8.37 -0.69
CA HIS A 102 -9.95 8.11 -0.11
C HIS A 102 -11.02 8.72 -1.04
N PRO A 103 -11.42 8.02 -2.10
CA PRO A 103 -12.42 8.57 -3.03
C PRO A 103 -13.79 8.73 -2.40
N HIS A 104 -14.05 7.98 -1.32
CA HIS A 104 -15.28 7.99 -0.54
C HIS A 104 -14.96 8.23 0.94
N GLY A 105 -15.56 9.25 1.55
CA GLY A 105 -15.36 9.57 2.97
C GLY A 105 -15.65 11.03 3.27
N GLU A 106 -15.45 11.41 4.53
CA GLU A 106 -15.68 12.78 5.00
C GLU A 106 -14.56 13.77 4.61
N SER A 107 -13.44 13.27 4.07
CA SER A 107 -12.34 14.12 3.64
C SER A 107 -12.72 14.94 2.42
N PRO A 108 -12.47 16.25 2.41
CA PRO A 108 -12.69 17.09 1.22
C PRO A 108 -11.71 16.76 0.09
N ILE A 109 -10.63 15.99 0.37
CA ILE A 109 -9.60 15.62 -0.59
C ILE A 109 -9.82 14.17 -1.00
N THR A 110 -10.43 13.99 -2.17
CA THR A 110 -10.78 12.68 -2.73
C THR A 110 -9.79 12.16 -3.77
N ARG A 111 -8.79 12.97 -4.15
CA ARG A 111 -7.74 12.59 -5.10
C ARG A 111 -6.55 11.98 -4.36
N PRO A 112 -5.75 11.14 -5.05
CA PRO A 112 -4.48 10.68 -4.50
C PRO A 112 -3.59 11.86 -4.10
N HIS A 113 -3.04 11.81 -2.89
CA HIS A 113 -2.18 12.84 -2.33
C HIS A 113 -1.20 12.24 -1.32
N MET A 114 -0.16 12.99 -1.01
CA MET A 114 0.77 12.62 0.06
C MET A 114 0.82 13.69 1.13
N HIS A 115 1.14 13.26 2.33
CA HIS A 115 1.53 14.10 3.45
C HIS A 115 3.02 13.91 3.70
N VAL A 116 3.69 14.98 4.08
CA VAL A 116 5.03 14.91 4.65
C VAL A 116 4.94 15.03 6.15
N GLY A 117 5.79 14.32 6.86
CA GLY A 117 5.73 14.23 8.32
C GLY A 117 5.78 15.58 9.02
N ALA A 118 5.21 15.64 10.21
CA ALA A 118 5.04 16.86 10.99
C ALA A 118 6.34 17.58 11.41
N GLY A 119 7.51 16.97 11.15
CA GLY A 119 8.83 17.55 11.44
C GLY A 119 9.41 18.42 10.34
N ILE A 120 8.78 18.50 9.16
CA ILE A 120 9.32 19.26 8.02
C ILE A 120 8.82 20.70 8.08
N ARG A 121 9.78 21.63 8.02
CA ARG A 121 9.53 23.08 8.02
C ARG A 121 10.10 23.71 6.76
N VAL A 122 9.38 24.69 6.22
CA VAL A 122 9.89 25.61 5.20
C VAL A 122 9.78 27.04 5.78
N GLY A 123 10.90 27.59 6.16
CA GLY A 123 10.93 28.82 6.97
C GLY A 123 10.23 28.60 8.31
N ASP A 124 9.26 29.42 8.63
CA ASP A 124 8.47 29.32 9.87
C ASP A 124 7.20 28.46 9.74
N ARG A 125 6.95 27.86 8.58
CA ARG A 125 5.76 27.06 8.32
C ARG A 125 6.03 25.57 8.48
N TRP A 126 5.15 24.88 9.22
CA TRP A 126 5.13 23.42 9.29
C TRP A 126 4.40 22.85 8.09
N LEU A 127 4.99 21.87 7.42
CA LEU A 127 4.39 21.19 6.25
C LEU A 127 3.52 19.98 6.61
N GLY A 128 3.50 19.55 7.86
CA GLY A 128 2.81 18.34 8.31
C GLY A 128 1.28 18.30 8.10
N LYS A 129 0.70 19.36 7.54
CA LYS A 129 -0.72 19.41 7.15
C LYS A 129 -0.91 19.74 5.66
N VAL A 130 0.17 19.77 4.91
CA VAL A 130 0.12 20.09 3.48
C VAL A 130 -0.22 18.82 2.71
N HIS A 131 -1.28 18.89 1.92
CA HIS A 131 -1.67 17.82 1.00
C HIS A 131 -1.02 18.09 -0.35
N LEU A 132 -0.02 17.29 -0.70
CA LEU A 132 0.65 17.38 -1.98
C LEU A 132 -0.06 16.45 -2.98
N PRO A 133 -0.64 16.96 -4.07
CA PRO A 133 -1.27 16.12 -5.08
C PRO A 133 -0.27 15.12 -5.66
N THR A 134 -0.69 13.86 -5.79
CA THR A 134 0.07 12.82 -6.47
C THR A 134 -0.82 12.16 -7.53
N GLY A 135 -0.24 11.38 -8.44
CA GLY A 135 -0.97 10.34 -9.14
C GLY A 135 -1.29 9.19 -8.18
N ALA A 136 -2.01 8.18 -8.65
CA ALA A 136 -2.15 6.93 -7.91
C ALA A 136 -0.77 6.31 -7.68
N VAL A 137 -0.52 5.87 -6.44
CA VAL A 137 0.75 5.24 -6.04
C VAL A 137 0.45 3.81 -5.66
N SER A 138 1.19 2.88 -6.23
CA SER A 138 1.05 1.45 -5.95
C SER A 138 1.99 1.02 -4.81
N LEU A 139 1.65 -0.05 -4.12
CA LEU A 139 2.40 -0.56 -2.99
C LEU A 139 3.84 -0.95 -3.36
N ASP A 140 4.08 -1.44 -4.59
CA ASP A 140 5.42 -1.76 -5.09
C ASP A 140 6.35 -0.53 -5.10
N ARG A 141 5.82 0.64 -5.45
CA ARG A 141 6.58 1.91 -5.39
C ARG A 141 6.92 2.31 -3.95
N ILE A 142 6.04 2.03 -3.01
CA ILE A 142 6.29 2.29 -1.58
C ILE A 142 7.36 1.34 -1.04
N VAL A 143 7.30 0.06 -1.39
CA VAL A 143 8.33 -0.92 -1.01
C VAL A 143 9.68 -0.56 -1.65
N ALA A 144 9.68 -0.18 -2.94
CA ALA A 144 10.89 0.31 -3.61
C ALA A 144 11.48 1.53 -2.89
N LEU A 145 10.67 2.57 -2.63
CA LEU A 145 11.07 3.78 -1.91
C LEU A 145 11.70 3.45 -0.55
N ALA A 146 11.10 2.54 0.21
CA ALA A 146 11.62 2.14 1.51
C ALA A 146 13.03 1.54 1.41
N ILE A 147 13.29 0.74 0.38
CA ILE A 147 14.58 0.06 0.16
C ILE A 147 15.60 1.02 -0.46
N THR A 148 15.26 1.63 -1.61
CA THR A 148 16.25 2.35 -2.44
C THR A 148 16.62 3.71 -1.89
N ASP A 149 15.68 4.41 -1.25
CA ASP A 149 15.87 5.81 -0.88
C ASP A 149 15.92 6.02 0.64
N LEU A 150 15.23 5.16 1.41
CA LEU A 150 15.08 5.36 2.85
C LEU A 150 15.90 4.39 3.69
N GLY A 151 16.60 3.43 3.07
CA GLY A 151 17.58 2.57 3.74
C GLY A 151 17.00 1.34 4.44
N ALA A 152 15.77 0.92 4.13
CA ALA A 152 15.28 -0.38 4.58
C ALA A 152 16.10 -1.49 3.91
N GLU A 153 16.57 -2.45 4.70
CA GLU A 153 17.27 -3.62 4.18
C GLU A 153 16.28 -4.66 3.65
N PRO A 154 16.42 -5.09 2.39
CA PRO A 154 15.55 -6.12 1.85
C PRO A 154 15.74 -7.45 2.60
N LEU A 155 14.65 -8.21 2.75
CA LEU A 155 14.67 -9.56 3.32
C LEU A 155 14.94 -10.65 2.27
N ARG A 156 14.99 -10.28 0.99
CA ARG A 156 15.13 -11.18 -0.15
C ARG A 156 16.11 -10.61 -1.16
N ASP A 157 16.96 -11.47 -1.71
CA ASP A 157 17.93 -11.08 -2.75
C ASP A 157 17.28 -10.79 -4.11
N ASP A 158 16.08 -11.34 -4.36
CA ASP A 158 15.32 -11.18 -5.61
C ASP A 158 14.28 -10.06 -5.58
N TRP A 159 14.39 -9.12 -4.64
CA TRP A 159 13.41 -8.05 -4.41
C TRP A 159 13.18 -7.16 -5.63
N GLU A 160 14.24 -6.81 -6.39
CA GLU A 160 14.12 -5.97 -7.60
C GLU A 160 13.24 -6.64 -8.65
N ARG A 161 13.42 -7.94 -8.86
CA ARG A 161 12.59 -8.71 -9.79
C ARG A 161 11.14 -8.74 -9.33
N LEU A 162 10.89 -8.96 -8.03
CA LEU A 162 9.53 -9.03 -7.49
C LEU A 162 8.79 -7.70 -7.60
N ILE A 163 9.46 -6.59 -7.32
CA ILE A 163 8.89 -5.25 -7.52
C ILE A 163 8.58 -5.03 -9.01
N GLY A 164 9.50 -5.37 -9.91
CA GLY A 164 9.28 -5.23 -11.35
C GLY A 164 8.15 -6.11 -11.90
N GLU A 165 7.94 -7.31 -11.37
CA GLU A 165 6.84 -8.21 -11.77
C GLU A 165 5.46 -7.70 -11.33
N VAL A 166 5.39 -6.97 -10.20
CA VAL A 166 4.13 -6.44 -9.65
C VAL A 166 3.76 -5.09 -10.26
N ALA A 167 4.77 -4.32 -10.70
CA ALA A 167 4.60 -2.98 -11.27
C ALA A 167 3.99 -2.95 -12.69
N VAL A 168 3.64 -4.10 -13.28
CA VAL A 168 2.96 -4.13 -14.59
C VAL A 168 1.47 -3.88 -14.37
N PRO A 169 0.92 -2.81 -14.98
CA PRO A 169 -0.50 -2.45 -14.88
C PRO A 169 -1.43 -3.50 -15.49
#